data_b1a311a976ced843d698f390f4ca03d0
#
_entry.id   b1a311a976ced843d698f390f4ca03d0
#
_cell.length_a   1.000
_cell.length_b   1.000
_cell.length_c   1.000
_cell.angle_alpha   90.00
_cell.angle_beta   90.00
_cell.angle_gamma   90.00
#
_symmetry.space_group_name_H-M   'P 1'
#
loop_
_entity.id
_entity.type
_entity.pdbx_description
1 polymer ?
#
loop_
_entity_poly.entity_id
_entity_poly.type
_entity_poly.pdbx_seq_one_letter_code
_entity_poly.pdbx_strand_id
1 'polypeptide(L)'
;MRIGLLEDVPELCALFKDMLANSGHAVSIYRDGLALLAALHLEEPTTLISPFDVLLVDLILSGDIDGVQVIQQVRMKYPDLPIVVISAVASSHLEAVTRQYPGVKALQKPFRLRQLLAAIEGKESSF
;
A
#
# COMPACT_ATOMS: atom_id res chain seq x y z
N MET A 1 0.90 13.56 3.40
CA MET A 1 0.84 12.32 4.19
C MET A 1 2.16 11.57 4.09
N ARG A 2 2.43 10.74 5.07
CA ARG A 2 3.57 9.82 5.04
C ARG A 2 3.08 8.50 4.43
N ILE A 3 3.69 8.12 3.32
CA ILE A 3 3.26 6.96 2.53
C ILE A 3 4.35 5.91 2.53
N GLY A 4 4.00 4.67 2.88
CA GLY A 4 4.86 3.51 2.69
C GLY A 4 4.47 2.80 1.40
N LEU A 5 5.40 2.69 0.47
CA LEU A 5 5.18 2.05 -0.84
C LEU A 5 5.92 0.73 -0.90
N LEU A 6 5.19 -0.35 -1.15
CA LEU A 6 5.75 -1.67 -1.39
C LEU A 6 5.63 -2.01 -2.88
N GLU A 7 6.73 -1.93 -3.60
CA GLU A 7 6.82 -2.17 -5.03
C GLU A 7 8.21 -2.68 -5.37
N ASP A 8 8.32 -3.75 -6.15
CA ASP A 8 9.62 -4.35 -6.46
C ASP A 8 10.19 -3.95 -7.84
N VAL A 9 9.41 -3.28 -8.67
CA VAL A 9 9.87 -2.81 -9.99
C VAL A 9 10.50 -1.42 -9.85
N PRO A 10 11.82 -1.27 -10.09
CA PRO A 10 12.52 0.01 -9.85
C PRO A 10 11.94 1.20 -10.60
N GLU A 11 11.52 0.99 -11.85
CA GLU A 11 10.96 2.06 -12.69
C GLU A 11 9.63 2.56 -12.11
N LEU A 12 8.82 1.66 -11.58
CA LEU A 12 7.55 2.02 -10.95
C LEU A 12 7.78 2.71 -9.61
N CYS A 13 8.79 2.28 -8.85
CA CYS A 13 9.17 2.95 -7.60
C CYS A 13 9.51 4.42 -7.85
N ALA A 14 10.35 4.69 -8.85
CA ALA A 14 10.74 6.05 -9.19
C ALA A 14 9.55 6.88 -9.64
N LEU A 15 8.70 6.31 -10.49
CA LEU A 15 7.51 7.00 -11.01
C LEU A 15 6.54 7.37 -9.88
N PHE A 16 6.19 6.42 -9.02
CA PHE A 16 5.27 6.67 -7.92
C PHE A 16 5.84 7.68 -6.93
N LYS A 17 7.13 7.57 -6.62
CA LYS A 17 7.80 8.51 -5.73
C LYS A 17 7.69 9.93 -6.24
N ASP A 18 8.00 10.16 -7.52
CA ASP A 18 7.94 11.48 -8.12
C ASP A 18 6.50 12.03 -8.15
N MET A 19 5.56 11.20 -8.57
CA MET A 19 4.15 11.58 -8.64
C MET A 19 3.61 12.01 -7.28
N LEU A 20 3.90 11.23 -6.24
CA LEU A 20 3.38 11.48 -4.90
C LEU A 20 4.12 12.63 -4.20
N ALA A 21 5.43 12.74 -4.40
CA ALA A 21 6.22 13.84 -3.87
C ALA A 21 5.76 15.18 -4.46
N ASN A 22 5.49 15.20 -5.76
CA ASN A 22 4.97 16.41 -6.43
C ASN A 22 3.58 16.80 -5.93
N SER A 23 2.85 15.88 -5.33
CA SER A 23 1.54 16.13 -4.73
C SER A 23 1.63 16.46 -3.23
N GLY A 24 2.83 16.67 -2.70
CA GLY A 24 3.05 17.10 -1.32
C GLY A 24 3.16 15.97 -0.30
N HIS A 25 3.31 14.72 -0.74
CA HIS A 25 3.43 13.56 0.15
C HIS A 25 4.89 13.13 0.34
N ALA A 26 5.21 12.62 1.52
CA ALA A 26 6.50 12.00 1.80
C ALA A 26 6.38 10.50 1.57
N VAL A 27 7.25 9.95 0.72
CA VAL A 27 7.18 8.53 0.30
C VAL A 27 8.43 7.79 0.73
N SER A 28 8.25 6.67 1.41
CA SER A 28 9.32 5.71 1.70
C SER A 28 9.07 4.44 0.90
N ILE A 29 10.08 3.97 0.20
CA ILE A 29 9.95 2.84 -0.72
C ILE A 29 10.58 1.60 -0.11
N TYR A 30 9.84 0.50 -0.17
CA TYR A 30 10.30 -0.83 0.22
C TYR A 30 10.12 -1.77 -0.95
N ARG A 31 11.15 -2.57 -1.25
CA ARG A 31 11.16 -3.43 -2.43
C ARG A 31 10.77 -4.87 -2.12
N ASP A 32 10.67 -5.21 -0.85
CA ASP A 32 10.17 -6.51 -0.41
C ASP A 32 9.33 -6.35 0.86
N GLY A 33 8.46 -7.35 1.09
CA GLY A 33 7.50 -7.30 2.18
C GLY A 33 8.16 -7.32 3.57
N LEU A 34 9.27 -8.05 3.74
CA LEU A 34 9.94 -8.12 5.03
C LEU A 34 10.51 -6.77 5.43
N ALA A 35 11.07 -6.01 4.47
CA ALA A 35 11.59 -4.68 4.73
C ALA A 35 10.48 -3.72 5.19
N LEU A 36 9.31 -3.78 4.56
CA LEU A 36 8.17 -2.96 4.98
C LEU A 36 7.71 -3.35 6.39
N LEU A 37 7.57 -4.64 6.66
CA LEU A 37 7.13 -5.10 7.98
C LEU A 37 8.10 -4.69 9.08
N ALA A 38 9.41 -4.72 8.81
CA ALA A 38 10.42 -4.23 9.75
C ALA A 38 10.24 -2.73 10.03
N ALA A 39 9.98 -1.94 8.99
CA ALA A 39 9.75 -0.49 9.13
C ALA A 39 8.48 -0.18 9.92
N LEU A 40 7.51 -1.07 9.93
CA LEU A 40 6.26 -0.92 10.68
C LEU A 40 6.38 -1.33 12.16
N HIS A 41 7.54 -1.83 12.58
CA HIS A 41 7.80 -2.25 13.97
C HIS A 41 6.78 -3.28 14.49
N LEU A 42 6.44 -4.26 13.65
CA LEU A 42 5.41 -5.25 14.00
C LEU A 42 5.75 -6.10 15.22
N GLU A 43 7.05 -6.27 15.49
CA GLU A 43 7.54 -7.07 16.61
C GLU A 43 7.60 -6.30 17.93
N GLU A 44 7.41 -4.97 17.87
CA GLU A 44 7.45 -4.14 19.09
C GLU A 44 6.04 -4.01 19.68
N PRO A 45 5.78 -4.61 20.86
CA PRO A 45 4.44 -4.65 21.41
C PRO A 45 3.92 -3.30 21.89
N THR A 46 4.81 -2.33 22.11
CA THR A 46 4.47 -1.01 22.65
C THR A 46 4.19 0.04 21.56
N THR A 47 4.53 -0.25 20.30
CA THR A 47 4.32 0.69 19.19
C THR A 47 2.90 0.55 18.66
N LEU A 48 2.01 1.50 19.01
CA LEU A 48 0.61 1.48 18.62
C LEU A 48 0.28 2.42 17.46
N ILE A 49 1.19 3.33 17.12
CA ILE A 49 0.99 4.32 16.04
C ILE A 49 1.90 3.96 14.88
N SER A 50 1.30 3.79 13.70
CA SER A 50 2.05 3.52 12.48
C SER A 50 2.92 4.72 12.09
N PRO A 51 4.16 4.48 11.59
CA PRO A 51 4.98 5.55 11.03
C PRO A 51 4.42 6.08 9.70
N PHE A 52 3.44 5.41 9.11
CA PHE A 52 2.81 5.82 7.86
C PHE A 52 1.34 6.12 8.05
N ASP A 53 0.85 7.09 7.26
CA ASP A 53 -0.57 7.44 7.24
C ASP A 53 -1.36 6.54 6.30
N VAL A 54 -0.68 5.97 5.30
CA VAL A 54 -1.27 5.04 4.33
C VAL A 54 -0.17 4.16 3.73
N LEU A 55 -0.53 2.94 3.36
CA LEU A 55 0.36 2.03 2.63
C LEU A 55 -0.15 1.83 1.21
N LEU A 56 0.78 1.81 0.26
CA LEU A 56 0.54 1.36 -1.11
C LEU A 56 1.24 0.01 -1.25
N VAL A 57 0.48 -1.04 -1.57
CA VAL A 57 0.99 -2.40 -1.59
C VAL A 57 0.70 -3.06 -2.92
N ASP A 58 1.75 -3.51 -3.63
CA ASP A 58 1.58 -4.39 -4.78
C ASP A 58 1.29 -5.81 -4.28
N LEU A 59 0.30 -6.46 -4.87
CA LEU A 59 -0.03 -7.85 -4.50
C LEU A 59 0.98 -8.85 -5.02
N ILE A 60 1.59 -8.58 -6.16
CA ILE A 60 2.53 -9.50 -6.79
C ILE A 60 3.94 -8.98 -6.56
N LEU A 61 4.67 -9.67 -5.70
CA LEU A 61 6.04 -9.32 -5.34
C LEU A 61 6.95 -10.52 -5.55
N SER A 62 8.20 -10.24 -5.93
CA SER A 62 9.27 -11.21 -5.80
C SER A 62 9.75 -11.22 -4.34
N GLY A 63 10.12 -12.39 -3.83
CA GLY A 63 10.61 -12.53 -2.46
C GLY A 63 9.81 -13.55 -1.65
N ASP A 64 10.09 -13.62 -0.35
CA ASP A 64 9.56 -14.68 0.52
C ASP A 64 8.12 -14.49 0.92
N ILE A 65 7.61 -13.25 0.90
CA ILE A 65 6.21 -12.97 1.21
C ILE A 65 5.59 -12.07 0.14
N ASP A 66 4.31 -12.30 -0.15
CA ASP A 66 3.57 -11.51 -1.12
C ASP A 66 2.77 -10.39 -0.45
N GLY A 67 2.07 -9.59 -1.28
CA GLY A 67 1.31 -8.44 -0.79
C GLY A 67 0.15 -8.83 0.13
N VAL A 68 -0.50 -9.97 -0.09
CA VAL A 68 -1.60 -10.43 0.76
C VAL A 68 -1.08 -10.79 2.15
N GLN A 69 0.07 -11.47 2.22
CA GLN A 69 0.70 -11.80 3.50
C GLN A 69 1.08 -10.53 4.27
N VAL A 70 1.57 -9.51 3.57
CA VAL A 70 1.87 -8.21 4.19
C VAL A 70 0.61 -7.58 4.78
N ILE A 71 -0.49 -7.55 4.04
CA ILE A 71 -1.77 -7.01 4.51
C ILE A 71 -2.23 -7.76 5.77
N GLN A 72 -2.14 -9.07 5.76
CA GLN A 72 -2.52 -9.89 6.90
C GLN A 72 -1.74 -9.52 8.16
N GLN A 73 -0.43 -9.39 8.04
CA GLN A 73 0.44 -9.01 9.16
C GLN A 73 0.15 -7.60 9.65
N VAL A 74 -0.03 -6.65 8.74
CA VAL A 74 -0.32 -5.26 9.09
C VAL A 74 -1.64 -5.16 9.85
N ARG A 75 -2.68 -5.86 9.40
CA ARG A 75 -4.01 -5.82 10.03
C ARG A 75 -4.02 -6.38 11.45
N MET A 76 -3.11 -7.25 11.78
CA MET A 76 -3.00 -7.77 13.14
C MET A 76 -2.57 -6.70 14.14
N LYS A 77 -1.73 -5.74 13.73
CA LYS A 77 -1.23 -4.70 14.61
C LYS A 77 -1.90 -3.35 14.39
N TYR A 78 -2.16 -3.00 13.14
CA TYR A 78 -2.75 -1.72 12.74
C TYR A 78 -4.08 -1.96 12.02
N PRO A 79 -5.16 -2.28 12.75
CA PRO A 79 -6.43 -2.65 12.10
C PRO A 79 -7.08 -1.51 11.31
N ASP A 80 -6.73 -0.26 11.62
CA ASP A 80 -7.33 0.91 10.99
C ASP A 80 -6.40 1.64 10.01
N LEU A 81 -5.17 1.15 9.80
CA LEU A 81 -4.24 1.78 8.88
C LEU A 81 -4.76 1.64 7.44
N PRO A 82 -4.99 2.76 6.73
CA PRO A 82 -5.44 2.68 5.34
C PRO A 82 -4.41 1.99 4.45
N ILE A 83 -4.89 1.06 3.64
CA ILE A 83 -4.06 0.33 2.67
C ILE A 83 -4.71 0.45 1.29
N VAL A 84 -3.93 0.83 0.29
CA VAL A 84 -4.33 0.81 -1.11
C VAL A 84 -3.52 -0.27 -1.81
N VAL A 85 -4.21 -1.29 -2.30
CA VAL A 85 -3.59 -2.36 -3.08
C VAL A 85 -3.51 -1.91 -4.54
N ILE A 86 -2.32 -1.98 -5.10
CA ILE A 86 -2.10 -1.67 -6.51
C ILE A 86 -1.58 -2.92 -7.21
N SER A 87 -2.19 -3.32 -8.30
CA SER A 87 -1.74 -4.52 -9.00
C SER A 87 -2.32 -4.62 -10.41
N ALA A 88 -1.65 -5.40 -11.25
CA ALA A 88 -2.14 -5.76 -12.57
C ALA A 88 -3.01 -7.03 -12.58
N VAL A 89 -3.22 -7.66 -11.41
CA VAL A 89 -4.06 -8.86 -11.34
C VAL A 89 -5.52 -8.55 -11.67
N ALA A 90 -6.30 -9.58 -11.97
CA ALA A 90 -7.70 -9.42 -12.34
C ALA A 90 -8.51 -8.72 -11.24
N SER A 91 -9.46 -7.88 -11.63
CA SER A 91 -10.29 -7.13 -10.68
C SER A 91 -11.06 -8.01 -9.71
N SER A 92 -11.46 -9.21 -10.11
CA SER A 92 -12.12 -10.18 -9.22
C SER A 92 -11.22 -10.56 -8.03
N HIS A 93 -9.91 -10.72 -8.27
CA HIS A 93 -8.95 -11.03 -7.22
C HIS A 93 -8.78 -9.84 -6.27
N LEU A 94 -8.69 -8.62 -6.83
CA LEU A 94 -8.60 -7.39 -6.03
C LEU A 94 -9.85 -7.20 -5.17
N GLU A 95 -11.03 -7.44 -5.72
CA GLU A 95 -12.29 -7.36 -4.97
C GLU A 95 -12.33 -8.35 -3.81
N ALA A 96 -11.84 -9.56 -4.02
CA ALA A 96 -11.78 -10.58 -2.96
C ALA A 96 -10.92 -10.11 -1.79
N VAL A 97 -9.78 -9.48 -2.08
CA VAL A 97 -8.88 -8.95 -1.04
C VAL A 97 -9.55 -7.81 -0.28
N THR A 98 -10.21 -6.88 -0.97
CA THR A 98 -10.87 -5.75 -0.31
C THR A 98 -12.04 -6.19 0.56
N ARG A 99 -12.75 -7.25 0.17
CA ARG A 99 -13.84 -7.80 0.98
C ARG A 99 -13.34 -8.51 2.24
N GLN A 100 -12.17 -9.15 2.14
CA GLN A 100 -11.60 -9.89 3.26
C GLN A 100 -11.01 -8.97 4.33
N TYR A 101 -10.45 -7.82 3.94
CA TYR A 101 -9.75 -6.93 4.84
C TYR A 101 -10.39 -5.55 4.87
N PRO A 102 -11.08 -5.16 5.97
CA PRO A 102 -11.66 -3.81 6.10
C PRO A 102 -10.59 -2.72 6.00
N GLY A 103 -10.95 -1.60 5.37
CA GLY A 103 -10.03 -0.47 5.20
C GLY A 103 -9.01 -0.65 4.09
N VAL A 104 -9.12 -1.70 3.31
CA VAL A 104 -8.26 -1.93 2.14
C VAL A 104 -9.03 -1.52 0.88
N LYS A 105 -8.42 -0.66 0.08
CA LYS A 105 -8.94 -0.26 -1.23
C LYS A 105 -8.08 -0.89 -2.32
N ALA A 106 -8.65 -1.09 -3.50
CA ALA A 106 -7.94 -1.68 -4.62
C ALA A 106 -7.90 -0.73 -5.81
N LEU A 107 -6.74 -0.68 -6.47
CA LEU A 107 -6.53 0.12 -7.67
C LEU A 107 -5.80 -0.75 -8.69
N GLN A 108 -6.47 -1.06 -9.80
CA GLN A 108 -5.90 -1.92 -10.84
C GLN A 108 -5.01 -1.11 -11.79
N LYS A 109 -3.83 -1.63 -12.09
CA LYS A 109 -2.94 -1.05 -13.11
C LYS A 109 -3.50 -1.33 -14.52
N PRO A 110 -3.40 -0.39 -15.46
CA PRO A 110 -2.93 0.99 -15.31
C PRO A 110 -4.00 1.89 -14.68
N PHE A 111 -3.56 2.91 -13.96
CA PHE A 111 -4.46 3.89 -13.35
C PHE A 111 -3.91 5.31 -13.58
N ARG A 112 -4.78 6.31 -13.36
CA ARG A 112 -4.40 7.72 -13.46
C ARG A 112 -3.97 8.25 -12.10
N LEU A 113 -3.09 9.27 -12.11
CA LEU A 113 -2.64 9.92 -10.86
C LEU A 113 -3.83 10.36 -10.00
N ARG A 114 -4.88 10.90 -10.60
CA ARG A 114 -6.08 11.33 -9.88
C ARG A 114 -6.73 10.18 -9.09
N GLN A 115 -6.78 8.99 -9.69
CA GLN A 115 -7.32 7.81 -9.04
C GLN A 115 -6.46 7.38 -7.84
N LEU A 116 -5.14 7.43 -8.02
CA LEU A 116 -4.20 7.11 -6.95
C LEU A 116 -4.34 8.09 -5.79
N LEU A 117 -4.36 9.39 -6.07
CA LEU A 117 -4.48 10.42 -5.03
C LEU A 117 -5.81 10.31 -4.30
N ALA A 118 -6.92 10.08 -5.02
CA ALA A 118 -8.22 9.89 -4.40
C ALA A 118 -8.24 8.70 -3.44
N ALA A 119 -7.62 7.58 -3.84
CA ALA A 119 -7.55 6.39 -3.01
C ALA A 119 -6.72 6.63 -1.75
N ILE A 120 -5.57 7.29 -1.87
CA ILE A 120 -4.67 7.58 -0.74
C ILE A 120 -5.32 8.55 0.23
N GLU A 121 -5.95 9.60 -0.27
CA GLU A 121 -6.54 10.66 0.54
C GLU A 121 -7.91 10.29 1.10
N GLY A 122 -8.41 9.10 0.79
CA GLY A 122 -9.71 8.64 1.24
C GLY A 122 -10.89 9.33 0.58
N LYS A 123 -10.66 10.01 -0.54
CA LYS A 123 -11.73 10.68 -1.30
C LYS A 123 -12.32 9.72 -2.32
N GLU A 124 -13.64 9.72 -2.43
CA GLU A 124 -14.28 8.96 -3.50
C GLU A 124 -14.09 9.68 -4.82
N SER A 125 -13.64 8.91 -5.83
CA SER A 125 -13.67 9.38 -7.20
C SER A 125 -15.10 9.27 -7.68
N SER A 126 -15.73 10.42 -8.01
CA SER A 126 -17.11 10.44 -8.46
C SER A 126 -17.24 10.26 -9.98
N PHE A 127 -16.29 9.65 -10.62
CA PHE A 127 -16.29 9.45 -12.07
C PHE A 127 -16.03 8.03 -12.46
#